data_160ba072971cf7d842fa263a2045e06e
#
_entry.id   160ba072971cf7d842fa263a2045e06e
#
_cell.length_a   1.000
_cell.length_b   1.000
_cell.length_c   1.000
_cell.angle_alpha   90.00
_cell.angle_beta   90.00
_cell.angle_gamma   90.00
#
_symmetry.space_group_name_H-M   'P 1'
#
loop_
_entity.id
_entity.type
_entity.pdbx_description
1 polymer ?
#
loop_
_entity_poly.entity_id
_entity_poly.type
_entity_poly.pdbx_seq_one_letter_code
_entity_poly.pdbx_strand_id
1 'polypeptide(L)'
;MEHFNSNGLVIIGSLIIIISYLFNLLASRYSIPSVLLLILLGLTLKLVVSATGIQAPDLTSILEVLGTIGLIMIVLEASLDLELEKEKRKVISRAFFTSLVTLVFSSLIIALVMLIYLKVNMTTALLYAVPLSIMSSAIIIPSVSALKEDKREFMIYESTFSDILGIMFFYFLISSMETDTIGEMSLDVLLNLSLTVLVSLAASYFLIFLFQKIRTELKLFLLIAVLILLFAISKMFHLSSLLIILVFGLILSNRHIFFPGKMSRWLNEKQMSTIFKNFKMITLESSFVVRTFFFVIFGFTIVLTSLLDLKVWLVSILILGILYGIRFAWFRLVIRKDIYPDIWMAPRGLITILLYYSIPEKLAAEGFNRGILLLVILASSIAMAVSLIKYKRGGTEELAVEEPGPSETVPADSGPSETGPAETG
;
A
#
# COMPACT_ATOMS: atom_id res chain seq x y z
N MET A 1 -22.06 -23.93 15.17
CA MET A 1 -22.39 -23.23 13.91
C MET A 1 -23.89 -22.91 13.72
N GLU A 2 -24.76 -23.34 14.58
CA GLU A 2 -26.23 -23.15 14.41
C GLU A 2 -26.78 -21.77 14.80
N HIS A 3 -25.98 -20.87 15.37
CA HIS A 3 -26.48 -19.56 15.82
C HIS A 3 -26.29 -18.41 14.82
N PHE A 4 -25.54 -18.59 13.74
CA PHE A 4 -25.44 -17.59 12.67
C PHE A 4 -26.37 -17.99 11.52
N ASN A 5 -27.62 -17.54 11.60
CA ASN A 5 -28.54 -17.62 10.46
C ASN A 5 -27.94 -16.91 9.26
N SER A 6 -28.08 -17.44 8.04
CA SER A 6 -27.54 -16.84 6.80
C SER A 6 -27.85 -15.34 6.68
N ASN A 7 -29.05 -14.93 7.14
CA ASN A 7 -29.43 -13.51 7.19
C ASN A 7 -28.54 -12.68 8.14
N GLY A 8 -28.12 -13.25 9.26
CA GLY A 8 -27.20 -12.56 10.20
C GLY A 8 -25.83 -12.29 9.58
N LEU A 9 -25.29 -13.24 8.83
CA LEU A 9 -24.01 -13.04 8.11
C LEU A 9 -24.11 -11.96 7.03
N VAL A 10 -25.23 -11.93 6.30
CA VAL A 10 -25.46 -10.89 5.27
C VAL A 10 -25.58 -9.51 5.93
N ILE A 11 -26.29 -9.39 7.06
CA ILE A 11 -26.42 -8.13 7.81
C ILE A 11 -25.04 -7.66 8.31
N ILE A 12 -24.28 -8.54 8.96
CA ILE A 12 -22.95 -8.21 9.49
C ILE A 12 -22.03 -7.79 8.36
N GLY A 13 -21.97 -8.54 7.25
CA GLY A 13 -21.14 -8.20 6.10
C GLY A 13 -21.50 -6.85 5.50
N SER A 14 -22.79 -6.56 5.33
CA SER A 14 -23.27 -5.28 4.81
C SER A 14 -22.93 -4.12 5.76
N LEU A 15 -23.12 -4.30 7.06
CA LEU A 15 -22.75 -3.29 8.07
C LEU A 15 -21.25 -3.02 8.09
N ILE A 16 -20.41 -4.04 7.96
CA ILE A 16 -18.95 -3.88 7.88
C ILE A 16 -18.58 -2.98 6.70
N ILE A 17 -19.16 -3.20 5.52
CA ILE A 17 -18.88 -2.37 4.33
C ILE A 17 -19.34 -0.92 4.55
N ILE A 18 -20.55 -0.71 5.07
CA ILE A 18 -21.10 0.63 5.35
C ILE A 18 -20.22 1.37 6.37
N ILE A 19 -19.87 0.73 7.47
CA ILE A 19 -19.02 1.32 8.52
C ILE A 19 -17.62 1.61 7.95
N SER A 20 -17.07 0.72 7.13
CA SER A 20 -15.78 0.92 6.48
C SER A 20 -15.79 2.15 5.58
N TYR A 21 -16.85 2.36 4.82
CA TYR A 21 -17.01 3.56 4.00
C TYR A 21 -17.04 4.84 4.86
N LEU A 22 -17.80 4.82 5.96
CA LEU A 22 -17.81 5.94 6.92
C LEU A 22 -16.44 6.18 7.54
N PHE A 23 -15.71 5.12 7.88
CA PHE A 23 -14.34 5.24 8.39
C PHE A 23 -13.39 5.83 7.36
N ASN A 24 -13.56 5.50 6.08
CA ASN A 24 -12.74 6.10 5.02
C ASN A 24 -13.02 7.61 4.87
N LEU A 25 -14.29 8.04 4.99
CA LEU A 25 -14.65 9.47 5.03
C LEU A 25 -14.06 10.18 6.25
N LEU A 26 -14.15 9.56 7.43
CA LEU A 26 -13.56 10.10 8.65
C LEU A 26 -12.03 10.19 8.54
N ALA A 27 -11.41 9.14 8.03
CA ALA A 27 -9.97 9.04 7.84
C ALA A 27 -9.43 10.18 6.96
N SER A 28 -10.09 10.46 5.84
CA SER A 28 -9.72 11.55 4.95
C SER A 28 -9.87 12.93 5.60
N ARG A 29 -10.93 13.12 6.41
CA ARG A 29 -11.19 14.40 7.10
C ARG A 29 -10.16 14.68 8.21
N TYR A 30 -9.80 13.67 8.98
CA TYR A 30 -8.91 13.81 10.15
C TYR A 30 -7.45 13.43 9.87
N SER A 31 -7.11 13.03 8.63
CA SER A 31 -5.77 12.56 8.24
C SER A 31 -5.30 11.35 9.07
N ILE A 32 -6.23 10.47 9.46
CA ILE A 32 -5.99 9.23 10.19
C ILE A 32 -6.12 8.07 9.21
N PRO A 33 -5.20 7.07 9.19
CA PRO A 33 -5.35 5.92 8.34
C PRO A 33 -6.61 5.10 8.65
N SER A 34 -7.48 4.87 7.65
CA SER A 34 -8.72 4.08 7.81
C SER A 34 -8.47 2.65 8.29
N VAL A 35 -7.30 2.10 7.98
CA VAL A 35 -6.85 0.78 8.41
C VAL A 35 -6.86 0.62 9.94
N LEU A 36 -6.45 1.66 10.68
CA LEU A 36 -6.49 1.63 12.15
C LEU A 36 -7.91 1.45 12.68
N LEU A 37 -8.87 2.15 12.07
CA LEU A 37 -10.28 2.08 12.45
C LEU A 37 -10.88 0.70 12.12
N LEU A 38 -10.46 0.07 11.02
CA LEU A 38 -10.92 -1.26 10.63
C LEU A 38 -10.36 -2.35 11.57
N ILE A 39 -9.09 -2.28 11.94
CA ILE A 39 -8.50 -3.19 12.92
C ILE A 39 -9.21 -3.03 14.28
N LEU A 40 -9.48 -1.80 14.69
CA LEU A 40 -10.21 -1.51 15.93
C LEU A 40 -11.65 -2.06 15.88
N LEU A 41 -12.33 -1.94 14.73
CA LEU A 41 -13.65 -2.54 14.52
C LEU A 41 -13.60 -4.06 14.71
N GLY A 42 -12.63 -4.74 14.08
CA GLY A 42 -12.44 -6.18 14.26
C GLY A 42 -12.20 -6.59 15.71
N LEU A 43 -11.36 -5.82 16.41
CA LEU A 43 -11.08 -6.02 17.82
C LEU A 43 -12.32 -5.82 18.69
N THR A 44 -13.11 -4.76 18.44
CA THR A 44 -14.35 -4.51 19.18
C THR A 44 -15.39 -5.61 18.94
N LEU A 45 -15.53 -6.10 17.70
CA LEU A 45 -16.37 -7.24 17.38
C LEU A 45 -15.95 -8.50 18.16
N LYS A 46 -14.62 -8.76 18.27
CA LYS A 46 -14.11 -9.87 19.07
C LYS A 46 -14.50 -9.73 20.55
N LEU A 47 -14.33 -8.54 21.13
CA LEU A 47 -14.69 -8.29 22.53
C LEU A 47 -16.20 -8.48 22.76
N VAL A 48 -17.04 -8.01 21.85
CA VAL A 48 -18.50 -8.22 21.92
C VAL A 48 -18.85 -9.71 21.87
N VAL A 49 -18.30 -10.45 20.91
CA VAL A 49 -18.53 -11.91 20.79
C VAL A 49 -18.05 -12.63 22.04
N SER A 50 -16.87 -12.28 22.56
CA SER A 50 -16.36 -12.86 23.81
C SER A 50 -17.24 -12.56 25.02
N ALA A 51 -17.83 -11.36 25.11
CA ALA A 51 -18.73 -10.95 26.19
C ALA A 51 -20.08 -11.67 26.15
N THR A 52 -20.56 -12.10 24.98
CA THR A 52 -21.80 -12.89 24.82
C THR A 52 -21.63 -14.36 25.16
N GLY A 53 -20.43 -14.84 25.47
CA GLY A 53 -20.14 -16.24 25.75
C GLY A 53 -20.18 -17.16 24.52
N ILE A 54 -20.34 -16.60 23.33
CA ILE A 54 -20.29 -17.34 22.07
C ILE A 54 -18.84 -17.67 21.74
N GLN A 55 -18.55 -18.92 21.41
CA GLN A 55 -17.23 -19.29 20.92
C GLN A 55 -16.92 -18.55 19.63
N ALA A 56 -15.82 -17.77 19.61
CA ALA A 56 -15.39 -17.08 18.42
C ALA A 56 -15.08 -18.08 17.29
N PRO A 57 -15.63 -17.88 16.07
CA PRO A 57 -15.34 -18.76 14.96
C PRO A 57 -13.87 -18.65 14.57
N ASP A 58 -13.27 -19.76 14.15
CA ASP A 58 -11.96 -19.73 13.52
C ASP A 58 -12.08 -19.18 12.09
N LEU A 59 -11.56 -17.98 11.90
CA LEU A 59 -11.58 -17.26 10.62
C LEU A 59 -10.23 -17.35 9.87
N THR A 60 -9.30 -18.19 10.33
CA THR A 60 -7.95 -18.28 9.77
C THR A 60 -7.98 -18.66 8.29
N SER A 61 -8.77 -19.67 7.90
CA SER A 61 -8.88 -20.06 6.47
C SER A 61 -9.51 -18.97 5.59
N ILE A 62 -10.47 -18.22 6.13
CA ILE A 62 -11.07 -17.09 5.42
C ILE A 62 -10.04 -15.97 5.26
N LEU A 63 -9.23 -15.72 6.30
CA LEU A 63 -8.17 -14.73 6.27
C LEU A 63 -7.10 -15.07 5.22
N GLU A 64 -6.73 -16.34 5.06
CA GLU A 64 -5.77 -16.79 4.05
C GLU A 64 -6.30 -16.61 2.62
N VAL A 65 -7.56 -16.97 2.37
CA VAL A 65 -8.20 -16.80 1.05
C VAL A 65 -8.35 -15.31 0.73
N LEU A 66 -8.88 -14.51 1.65
CA LEU A 66 -8.98 -13.06 1.49
C LEU A 66 -7.59 -12.42 1.36
N GLY A 67 -6.60 -12.98 2.06
CA GLY A 67 -5.20 -12.58 1.94
C GLY A 67 -4.68 -12.77 0.54
N THR A 68 -4.88 -13.94 -0.04
CA THR A 68 -4.43 -14.24 -1.41
C THR A 68 -5.11 -13.35 -2.45
N ILE A 69 -6.44 -13.23 -2.40
CA ILE A 69 -7.20 -12.37 -3.30
C ILE A 69 -6.82 -10.89 -3.07
N GLY A 70 -6.68 -10.49 -1.81
CA GLY A 70 -6.26 -9.15 -1.44
C GLY A 70 -4.90 -8.79 -1.99
N LEU A 71 -3.94 -9.71 -1.90
CA LEU A 71 -2.59 -9.50 -2.44
C LEU A 71 -2.60 -9.32 -3.96
N ILE A 72 -3.38 -10.15 -4.67
CA ILE A 72 -3.58 -10.01 -6.13
C ILE A 72 -4.16 -8.62 -6.46
N MET A 73 -5.24 -8.24 -5.79
CA MET A 73 -5.93 -6.97 -6.05
C MET A 73 -5.08 -5.75 -5.72
N ILE A 74 -4.30 -5.80 -4.62
CA ILE A 74 -3.44 -4.70 -4.20
C ILE A 74 -2.23 -4.55 -5.09
N VAL A 75 -1.60 -5.65 -5.53
CA VAL A 75 -0.50 -5.60 -6.49
C VAL A 75 -0.99 -5.04 -7.83
N LEU A 76 -2.19 -5.44 -8.25
CA LEU A 76 -2.81 -4.90 -9.45
C LEU A 76 -3.11 -3.40 -9.29
N GLU A 77 -3.73 -2.98 -8.18
CA GLU A 77 -4.00 -1.57 -7.84
C GLU A 77 -2.71 -0.73 -7.89
N ALA A 78 -1.66 -1.16 -7.16
CA ALA A 78 -0.38 -0.47 -7.12
C ALA A 78 0.28 -0.35 -8.51
N SER A 79 0.21 -1.40 -9.32
CA SER A 79 0.77 -1.41 -10.67
C SER A 79 -0.01 -0.53 -11.66
N LEU A 80 -1.34 -0.41 -11.49
CA LEU A 80 -2.19 0.48 -12.28
C LEU A 80 -2.04 1.95 -11.87
N ASP A 81 -1.67 2.22 -10.63
CA ASP A 81 -1.43 3.58 -10.12
C ASP A 81 -0.06 4.12 -10.50
N LEU A 82 0.90 3.25 -10.85
CA LEU A 82 2.25 3.65 -11.22
C LEU A 82 2.30 4.12 -12.68
N GLU A 83 2.04 5.40 -12.90
CA GLU A 83 2.18 6.07 -14.19
C GLU A 83 3.57 6.72 -14.29
N LEU A 84 4.38 6.27 -15.27
CA LEU A 84 5.76 6.73 -15.49
C LEU A 84 5.79 7.88 -16.50
N GLU A 85 5.50 9.10 -16.04
CA GLU A 85 5.54 10.29 -16.86
C GLU A 85 6.97 10.80 -17.06
N LYS A 86 7.31 11.22 -18.28
CA LYS A 86 8.68 11.70 -18.60
C LYS A 86 9.03 12.97 -17.84
N GLU A 87 8.05 13.83 -17.62
CA GLU A 87 8.17 15.10 -16.90
C GLU A 87 8.54 14.89 -15.43
N LYS A 88 8.09 13.81 -14.84
CA LYS A 88 8.29 13.43 -13.42
C LYS A 88 9.52 12.53 -13.20
N ARG A 89 10.33 12.30 -14.23
CA ARG A 89 11.45 11.35 -14.17
C ARG A 89 12.39 11.55 -12.98
N LYS A 90 12.65 12.82 -12.57
CA LYS A 90 13.51 13.12 -11.42
C LYS A 90 12.88 12.66 -10.10
N VAL A 91 11.58 12.90 -9.92
CA VAL A 91 10.83 12.49 -8.72
C VAL A 91 10.75 10.96 -8.68
N ILE A 92 10.39 10.34 -9.81
CA ILE A 92 10.29 8.88 -9.97
C ILE A 92 11.63 8.20 -9.63
N SER A 93 12.73 8.66 -10.23
CA SER A 93 14.05 8.09 -9.97
C SER A 93 14.48 8.24 -8.51
N ARG A 94 14.24 9.41 -7.91
CA ARG A 94 14.54 9.66 -6.50
C ARG A 94 13.70 8.77 -5.58
N ALA A 95 12.42 8.63 -5.85
CA ALA A 95 11.51 7.76 -5.10
C ALA A 95 11.93 6.29 -5.21
N PHE A 96 12.29 5.83 -6.42
CA PHE A 96 12.77 4.47 -6.65
C PHE A 96 14.03 4.15 -5.84
N PHE A 97 15.07 5.00 -5.92
CA PHE A 97 16.31 4.77 -5.17
C PHE A 97 16.10 4.88 -3.65
N THR A 98 15.24 5.80 -3.20
CA THR A 98 14.91 5.90 -1.78
C THR A 98 14.21 4.64 -1.29
N SER A 99 13.22 4.16 -2.02
CA SER A 99 12.51 2.92 -1.71
C SER A 99 13.45 1.71 -1.70
N LEU A 100 14.29 1.55 -2.73
CA LEU A 100 15.23 0.44 -2.84
C LEU A 100 16.23 0.42 -1.67
N VAL A 101 16.85 1.54 -1.39
CA VAL A 101 17.88 1.63 -0.33
C VAL A 101 17.26 1.42 1.04
N THR A 102 16.16 2.12 1.34
CA THR A 102 15.50 1.96 2.64
C THR A 102 14.97 0.54 2.85
N LEU A 103 14.40 -0.09 1.81
CA LEU A 103 13.94 -1.49 1.87
C LEU A 103 15.10 -2.46 2.15
N VAL A 104 16.17 -2.39 1.35
CA VAL A 104 17.30 -3.33 1.46
C VAL A 104 17.99 -3.19 2.82
N PHE A 105 18.37 -1.98 3.22
CA PHE A 105 19.04 -1.77 4.49
C PHE A 105 18.16 -2.10 5.69
N SER A 106 16.87 -1.73 5.65
CA SER A 106 15.94 -2.11 6.72
C SER A 106 15.77 -3.62 6.81
N SER A 107 15.61 -4.30 5.69
CA SER A 107 15.47 -5.77 5.67
C SER A 107 16.70 -6.46 6.23
N LEU A 108 17.90 -6.02 5.86
CA LEU A 108 19.13 -6.61 6.34
C LEU A 108 19.31 -6.41 7.86
N ILE A 109 19.09 -5.20 8.37
CA ILE A 109 19.29 -4.92 9.80
C ILE A 109 18.18 -5.57 10.64
N ILE A 110 16.92 -5.55 10.17
CA ILE A 110 15.83 -6.27 10.84
C ILE A 110 16.06 -7.77 10.80
N ALA A 111 16.63 -8.32 9.72
CA ALA A 111 16.96 -9.74 9.65
C ALA A 111 18.00 -10.14 10.70
N LEU A 112 18.98 -9.31 11.03
CA LEU A 112 19.91 -9.55 12.13
C LEU A 112 19.17 -9.62 13.48
N VAL A 113 18.17 -8.78 13.70
CA VAL A 113 17.32 -8.84 14.89
C VAL A 113 16.51 -10.14 14.91
N MET A 114 15.90 -10.52 13.77
CA MET A 114 15.11 -11.74 13.65
C MET A 114 15.97 -13.00 13.81
N LEU A 115 17.18 -12.99 13.29
CA LEU A 115 18.16 -14.09 13.46
C LEU A 115 18.42 -14.37 14.93
N ILE A 116 18.63 -13.32 15.73
CA ILE A 116 18.87 -13.43 17.18
C ILE A 116 17.57 -13.80 17.92
N TYR A 117 16.45 -13.17 17.56
CA TYR A 117 15.17 -13.36 18.23
C TYR A 117 14.58 -14.76 17.98
N LEU A 118 14.58 -15.23 16.72
CA LEU A 118 13.98 -16.51 16.31
C LEU A 118 14.97 -17.66 16.32
N LYS A 119 16.29 -17.38 16.42
CA LYS A 119 17.37 -18.38 16.31
C LYS A 119 17.31 -19.21 15.03
N VAL A 120 17.00 -18.56 13.90
CA VAL A 120 16.88 -19.15 12.57
C VAL A 120 18.08 -18.77 11.70
N ASN A 121 18.19 -19.35 10.50
CA ASN A 121 19.19 -18.94 9.52
C ASN A 121 18.88 -17.56 8.91
N MET A 122 19.88 -16.96 8.24
CA MET A 122 19.77 -15.61 7.68
C MET A 122 18.64 -15.49 6.64
N THR A 123 18.43 -16.51 5.83
CA THR A 123 17.41 -16.49 4.77
C THR A 123 16.00 -16.50 5.35
N THR A 124 15.75 -17.35 6.36
CA THR A 124 14.48 -17.35 7.10
C THR A 124 14.29 -16.03 7.84
N ALA A 125 15.33 -15.47 8.46
CA ALA A 125 15.27 -14.17 9.12
C ALA A 125 14.87 -13.05 8.13
N LEU A 126 15.38 -13.06 6.91
CA LEU A 126 15.00 -12.14 5.83
C LEU A 126 13.54 -12.30 5.42
N LEU A 127 12.98 -13.53 5.38
CA LEU A 127 11.57 -13.74 5.08
C LEU A 127 10.64 -13.02 6.07
N TYR A 128 11.04 -12.88 7.33
CA TYR A 128 10.30 -12.11 8.34
C TYR A 128 10.62 -10.61 8.28
N ALA A 129 11.84 -10.25 7.92
CA ALA A 129 12.31 -8.87 7.90
C ALA A 129 11.78 -8.08 6.70
N VAL A 130 11.72 -8.69 5.50
CA VAL A 130 11.27 -8.03 4.28
C VAL A 130 9.85 -7.48 4.41
N PRO A 131 8.84 -8.27 4.84
CA PRO A 131 7.48 -7.76 5.03
C PRO A 131 7.40 -6.59 6.00
N LEU A 132 8.21 -6.59 7.07
CA LEU A 132 8.27 -5.51 8.06
C LEU A 132 8.96 -4.26 7.52
N SER A 133 9.76 -4.39 6.46
CA SER A 133 10.50 -3.28 5.84
C SER A 133 9.71 -2.55 4.75
N ILE A 134 8.65 -3.17 4.22
CA ILE A 134 7.83 -2.61 3.14
C ILE A 134 6.96 -1.46 3.67
N MET A 135 6.97 -0.33 2.98
CA MET A 135 6.11 0.82 3.25
C MET A 135 4.81 0.66 2.48
N SER A 136 3.67 0.81 3.15
CA SER A 136 2.35 0.52 2.56
C SER A 136 1.79 1.69 1.74
N SER A 137 1.69 1.53 0.43
CA SER A 137 1.00 2.49 -0.45
C SER A 137 -0.48 2.61 -0.13
N ALA A 138 -1.12 1.50 0.24
CA ALA A 138 -2.54 1.45 0.61
C ALA A 138 -2.91 2.36 1.80
N ILE A 139 -1.94 2.72 2.65
CA ILE A 139 -2.12 3.67 3.75
C ILE A 139 -1.68 5.07 3.32
N ILE A 140 -0.61 5.19 2.55
CA ILE A 140 -0.03 6.48 2.14
C ILE A 140 -0.94 7.19 1.15
N ILE A 141 -1.34 6.56 0.05
CA ILE A 141 -2.06 7.21 -1.06
C ILE A 141 -3.30 7.98 -0.58
N PRO A 142 -4.21 7.41 0.22
CA PRO A 142 -5.37 8.14 0.72
C PRO A 142 -5.03 9.22 1.76
N SER A 143 -3.84 9.17 2.38
CA SER A 143 -3.48 10.05 3.50
C SER A 143 -2.70 11.29 3.08
N VAL A 144 -2.07 11.30 1.89
CA VAL A 144 -1.14 12.36 1.46
C VAL A 144 -1.81 13.57 0.79
N SER A 145 -3.15 13.62 0.73
CA SER A 145 -3.91 14.71 0.11
C SER A 145 -3.61 16.10 0.71
N ALA A 146 -3.17 16.15 1.97
CA ALA A 146 -2.81 17.39 2.67
C ALA A 146 -1.38 17.88 2.39
N LEU A 147 -0.56 17.11 1.67
CA LEU A 147 0.81 17.50 1.34
C LEU A 147 0.87 18.41 0.11
N LYS A 148 1.94 19.23 0.04
CA LYS A 148 2.32 19.93 -1.19
C LYS A 148 2.54 18.92 -2.32
N GLU A 149 2.25 19.31 -3.55
CA GLU A 149 2.19 18.41 -4.72
C GLU A 149 3.48 17.59 -4.91
N ASP A 150 4.64 18.22 -4.87
CA ASP A 150 5.95 17.54 -5.02
C ASP A 150 6.16 16.44 -3.97
N LYS A 151 5.80 16.72 -2.70
CA LYS A 151 5.92 15.74 -1.61
C LYS A 151 4.89 14.63 -1.75
N ARG A 152 3.66 14.99 -2.14
CA ARG A 152 2.58 14.01 -2.39
C ARG A 152 2.98 13.02 -3.47
N GLU A 153 3.46 13.51 -4.61
CA GLU A 153 3.90 12.66 -5.71
C GLU A 153 5.09 11.77 -5.30
N PHE A 154 6.08 12.36 -4.65
CA PHE A 154 7.23 11.59 -4.15
C PHE A 154 6.81 10.45 -3.23
N MET A 155 5.90 10.70 -2.28
CA MET A 155 5.42 9.69 -1.33
C MET A 155 4.60 8.61 -2.01
N ILE A 156 3.76 8.96 -3.01
CA ILE A 156 3.02 7.98 -3.80
C ILE A 156 3.98 7.05 -4.54
N TYR A 157 4.95 7.61 -5.29
CA TYR A 157 5.94 6.79 -6.01
C TYR A 157 6.80 5.96 -5.07
N GLU A 158 7.30 6.54 -3.97
CA GLU A 158 8.14 5.83 -3.00
C GLU A 158 7.41 4.63 -2.40
N SER A 159 6.17 4.82 -1.94
CA SER A 159 5.39 3.74 -1.34
C SER A 159 5.02 2.66 -2.35
N THR A 160 4.65 3.04 -3.58
CA THR A 160 4.34 2.09 -4.64
C THR A 160 5.58 1.27 -5.03
N PHE A 161 6.75 1.91 -5.19
CA PHE A 161 8.00 1.18 -5.42
C PHE A 161 8.37 0.28 -4.25
N SER A 162 8.12 0.70 -3.01
CA SER A 162 8.38 -0.12 -1.82
C SER A 162 7.54 -1.39 -1.82
N ASP A 163 6.25 -1.30 -2.18
CA ASP A 163 5.37 -2.45 -2.31
C ASP A 163 5.88 -3.41 -3.40
N ILE A 164 6.19 -2.87 -4.59
CA ILE A 164 6.64 -3.65 -5.75
C ILE A 164 7.97 -4.35 -5.45
N LEU A 165 8.98 -3.59 -5.04
CA LEU A 165 10.31 -4.13 -4.77
C LEU A 165 10.30 -5.10 -3.59
N GLY A 166 9.50 -4.81 -2.56
CA GLY A 166 9.38 -5.67 -1.39
C GLY A 166 8.73 -7.03 -1.72
N ILE A 167 7.66 -7.02 -2.51
CA ILE A 167 7.01 -8.24 -2.98
C ILE A 167 7.98 -9.05 -3.86
N MET A 168 8.67 -8.39 -4.80
CA MET A 168 9.67 -9.07 -5.64
C MET A 168 10.80 -9.67 -4.79
N PHE A 169 11.31 -8.94 -3.82
CA PHE A 169 12.39 -9.42 -2.95
C PHE A 169 11.93 -10.60 -2.09
N PHE A 170 10.71 -10.54 -1.54
CA PHE A 170 10.14 -11.62 -0.74
C PHE A 170 9.99 -12.92 -1.54
N TYR A 171 9.39 -12.87 -2.74
CA TYR A 171 9.22 -14.06 -3.57
C TYR A 171 10.52 -14.56 -4.18
N PHE A 172 11.48 -13.67 -4.43
CA PHE A 172 12.84 -14.05 -4.78
C PHE A 172 13.49 -14.91 -3.67
N LEU A 173 13.33 -14.50 -2.40
CA LEU A 173 13.83 -15.27 -1.27
C LEU A 173 13.18 -16.65 -1.17
N ILE A 174 11.85 -16.74 -1.33
CA ILE A 174 11.15 -18.04 -1.31
C ILE A 174 11.69 -18.94 -2.42
N SER A 175 11.76 -18.44 -3.65
CA SER A 175 12.27 -19.21 -4.79
C SER A 175 13.72 -19.67 -4.59
N SER A 176 14.55 -18.84 -3.98
CA SER A 176 15.95 -19.18 -3.68
C SER A 176 16.12 -20.28 -2.61
N MET A 177 15.09 -20.51 -1.78
CA MET A 177 15.13 -21.53 -0.71
C MET A 177 14.60 -22.90 -1.18
N GLU A 178 13.92 -22.94 -2.31
CA GLU A 178 13.43 -24.20 -2.90
C GLU A 178 14.51 -24.94 -3.72
N THR A 179 15.68 -24.34 -3.93
CA THR A 179 16.80 -24.88 -4.72
C THR A 179 17.94 -25.30 -3.79
N ASP A 180 18.31 -26.58 -3.81
CA ASP A 180 19.23 -27.21 -2.83
C ASP A 180 20.74 -26.92 -3.06
N THR A 181 21.16 -26.24 -4.13
CA THR A 181 22.59 -26.11 -4.50
C THR A 181 23.02 -24.64 -4.71
N ILE A 182 23.96 -24.17 -3.88
CA ILE A 182 24.43 -22.75 -3.86
C ILE A 182 25.11 -22.32 -5.18
N GLY A 183 25.68 -23.24 -5.94
CA GLY A 183 26.38 -22.94 -7.21
C GLY A 183 25.45 -22.89 -8.44
N GLU A 184 24.39 -23.68 -8.46
CA GLU A 184 23.33 -23.70 -9.48
C GLU A 184 22.27 -22.65 -9.17
N MET A 185 22.14 -22.25 -7.90
CA MET A 185 21.15 -21.34 -7.35
C MET A 185 21.10 -19.97 -8.05
N SER A 186 22.25 -19.40 -8.45
CA SER A 186 22.28 -18.08 -9.09
C SER A 186 21.76 -18.11 -10.53
N LEU A 187 22.02 -19.20 -11.25
CA LEU A 187 21.65 -19.34 -12.66
C LEU A 187 20.18 -19.75 -12.79
N ASP A 188 19.72 -20.71 -12.00
CA ASP A 188 18.33 -21.16 -11.99
C ASP A 188 17.37 -20.11 -11.50
N VAL A 189 17.74 -19.34 -10.46
CA VAL A 189 16.94 -18.20 -9.99
C VAL A 189 16.89 -17.09 -11.04
N LEU A 190 18.01 -16.80 -11.71
CA LEU A 190 18.06 -15.82 -12.79
C LEU A 190 17.24 -16.29 -14.00
N LEU A 191 17.30 -17.56 -14.36
CA LEU A 191 16.52 -18.18 -15.42
C LEU A 191 15.02 -18.15 -15.09
N ASN A 192 14.62 -18.55 -13.89
CA ASN A 192 13.24 -18.52 -13.43
C ASN A 192 12.68 -17.09 -13.39
N LEU A 193 13.47 -16.11 -12.91
CA LEU A 193 13.08 -14.71 -12.94
C LEU A 193 12.93 -14.21 -14.38
N SER A 194 13.89 -14.52 -15.25
CA SER A 194 13.86 -14.13 -16.67
C SER A 194 12.68 -14.77 -17.39
N LEU A 195 12.42 -16.06 -17.14
CA LEU A 195 11.27 -16.78 -17.68
C LEU A 195 9.95 -16.19 -17.18
N THR A 196 9.87 -15.87 -15.88
CA THR A 196 8.68 -15.22 -15.31
C THR A 196 8.41 -13.87 -15.97
N VAL A 197 9.44 -13.05 -16.17
CA VAL A 197 9.31 -11.75 -16.88
C VAL A 197 8.87 -11.95 -18.32
N LEU A 198 9.47 -12.92 -19.04
CA LEU A 198 9.10 -13.22 -20.42
C LEU A 198 7.64 -13.69 -20.54
N VAL A 199 7.22 -14.63 -19.69
CA VAL A 199 5.84 -15.12 -19.63
C VAL A 199 4.88 -13.98 -19.25
N SER A 200 5.27 -13.13 -18.32
CA SER A 200 4.47 -11.96 -17.90
C SER A 200 4.28 -10.98 -19.05
N LEU A 201 5.33 -10.67 -19.81
CA LEU A 201 5.27 -9.81 -20.99
C LEU A 201 4.35 -10.44 -22.05
N ALA A 202 4.58 -11.71 -22.39
CA ALA A 202 3.77 -12.41 -23.40
C ALA A 202 2.28 -12.46 -23.01
N ALA A 203 1.98 -12.84 -21.76
CA ALA A 203 0.62 -12.85 -21.22
C ALA A 203 -0.02 -11.46 -21.24
N SER A 204 0.73 -10.44 -20.86
CA SER A 204 0.23 -9.06 -20.82
C SER A 204 -0.11 -8.53 -22.21
N TYR A 205 0.78 -8.73 -23.19
CA TYR A 205 0.51 -8.35 -24.60
C TYR A 205 -0.68 -9.12 -25.15
N PHE A 206 -0.75 -10.42 -24.90
CA PHE A 206 -1.88 -11.26 -25.32
C PHE A 206 -3.20 -10.78 -24.72
N LEU A 207 -3.24 -10.50 -23.41
CA LEU A 207 -4.44 -10.01 -22.73
C LEU A 207 -4.88 -8.64 -23.25
N ILE A 208 -3.95 -7.68 -23.40
CA ILE A 208 -4.27 -6.36 -23.94
C ILE A 208 -4.86 -6.48 -25.35
N PHE A 209 -4.29 -7.32 -26.20
CA PHE A 209 -4.79 -7.55 -27.54
C PHE A 209 -6.17 -8.24 -27.53
N LEU A 210 -6.36 -9.25 -26.68
CA LEU A 210 -7.63 -9.97 -26.53
C LEU A 210 -8.75 -9.01 -26.08
N PHE A 211 -8.48 -8.18 -25.08
CA PHE A 211 -9.47 -7.29 -24.48
C PHE A 211 -9.90 -6.15 -25.40
N GLN A 212 -9.09 -5.75 -26.35
CA GLN A 212 -9.49 -4.79 -27.39
C GLN A 212 -10.55 -5.38 -28.34
N LYS A 213 -10.54 -6.71 -28.57
CA LYS A 213 -11.49 -7.38 -29.47
C LYS A 213 -12.83 -7.69 -28.81
N ILE A 214 -12.85 -7.81 -27.47
CA ILE A 214 -14.08 -8.11 -26.73
C ILE A 214 -14.93 -6.85 -26.60
N ARG A 215 -16.16 -6.89 -27.11
CA ARG A 215 -17.10 -5.75 -27.11
C ARG A 215 -18.17 -5.82 -25.99
N THR A 216 -18.12 -6.84 -25.13
CA THR A 216 -19.10 -7.01 -24.04
C THR A 216 -18.80 -6.11 -22.86
N GLU A 217 -19.83 -5.70 -22.13
CA GLU A 217 -19.69 -4.89 -20.91
C GLU A 217 -19.06 -5.67 -19.75
N LEU A 218 -19.22 -6.99 -19.73
CA LEU A 218 -18.71 -7.90 -18.69
C LEU A 218 -17.21 -8.20 -18.81
N LYS A 219 -16.51 -7.66 -19.80
CA LYS A 219 -15.08 -7.94 -20.07
C LYS A 219 -14.15 -7.64 -18.88
N LEU A 220 -14.51 -6.68 -18.01
CA LEU A 220 -13.66 -6.28 -16.89
C LEU A 220 -13.61 -7.33 -15.79
N PHE A 221 -14.73 -7.98 -15.48
CA PHE A 221 -14.75 -9.13 -14.55
C PHE A 221 -14.04 -10.34 -15.15
N LEU A 222 -14.18 -10.56 -16.47
CA LEU A 222 -13.43 -11.59 -17.17
C LEU A 222 -11.92 -11.34 -17.05
N LEU A 223 -11.47 -10.09 -17.15
CA LEU A 223 -10.06 -9.72 -16.96
C LEU A 223 -9.55 -10.10 -15.57
N ILE A 224 -10.30 -9.74 -14.53
CA ILE A 224 -9.97 -10.11 -13.13
C ILE A 224 -9.92 -11.64 -13.00
N ALA A 225 -10.90 -12.36 -13.53
CA ALA A 225 -10.92 -13.82 -13.48
C ALA A 225 -9.71 -14.45 -14.20
N VAL A 226 -9.32 -13.91 -15.35
CA VAL A 226 -8.14 -14.38 -16.10
C VAL A 226 -6.85 -14.07 -15.33
N LEU A 227 -6.75 -12.94 -14.66
CA LEU A 227 -5.59 -12.61 -13.82
C LEU A 227 -5.47 -13.54 -12.60
N ILE A 228 -6.60 -13.85 -11.93
CA ILE A 228 -6.63 -14.82 -10.84
C ILE A 228 -6.24 -16.22 -11.36
N LEU A 229 -6.72 -16.61 -12.54
CA LEU A 229 -6.36 -17.88 -13.17
C LEU A 229 -4.86 -17.91 -13.50
N LEU A 230 -4.31 -16.85 -14.08
CA LEU A 230 -2.87 -16.73 -14.37
C LEU A 230 -2.03 -16.81 -13.09
N PHE A 231 -2.49 -16.18 -12.01
CA PHE A 231 -1.85 -16.31 -10.71
C PHE A 231 -1.83 -17.76 -10.24
N ALA A 232 -2.96 -18.47 -10.29
CA ALA A 232 -3.06 -19.86 -9.87
C ALA A 232 -2.19 -20.80 -10.74
N ILE A 233 -2.23 -20.63 -12.04
CA ILE A 233 -1.42 -21.41 -13.00
C ILE A 233 0.07 -21.15 -12.75
N SER A 234 0.47 -19.89 -12.63
CA SER A 234 1.89 -19.53 -12.39
C SER A 234 2.43 -20.14 -11.11
N LYS A 235 1.60 -20.19 -10.06
CA LYS A 235 1.96 -20.83 -8.80
C LYS A 235 2.20 -22.34 -8.96
N MET A 236 1.44 -23.00 -9.86
CA MET A 236 1.65 -24.43 -10.16
C MET A 236 2.98 -24.69 -10.88
N PHE A 237 3.46 -23.73 -11.67
CA PHE A 237 4.75 -23.82 -12.40
C PHE A 237 5.92 -23.22 -11.62
N HIS A 238 5.77 -22.93 -10.31
CA HIS A 238 6.79 -22.30 -9.48
C HIS A 238 7.31 -20.96 -10.00
N LEU A 239 6.50 -20.27 -10.83
CA LEU A 239 6.81 -18.94 -11.32
C LEU A 239 6.34 -17.89 -10.29
N SER A 240 6.98 -16.72 -10.29
CA SER A 240 6.55 -15.60 -9.43
C SER A 240 5.21 -15.01 -9.92
N SER A 241 4.10 -15.60 -9.43
CA SER A 241 2.75 -15.31 -9.88
C SER A 241 2.34 -13.84 -9.70
N LEU A 242 2.80 -13.19 -8.63
CA LEU A 242 2.54 -11.77 -8.40
C LEU A 242 3.31 -10.86 -9.35
N LEU A 243 4.49 -11.29 -9.81
CA LEU A 243 5.25 -10.55 -10.82
C LEU A 243 4.49 -10.48 -12.15
N ILE A 244 3.75 -11.52 -12.51
CA ILE A 244 2.90 -11.52 -13.72
C ILE A 244 1.82 -10.44 -13.63
N ILE A 245 1.13 -10.36 -12.49
CA ILE A 245 0.08 -9.35 -12.26
C ILE A 245 0.67 -7.95 -12.27
N LEU A 246 1.80 -7.77 -11.61
CA LEU A 246 2.53 -6.52 -11.55
C LEU A 246 2.95 -6.04 -12.93
N VAL A 247 3.58 -6.89 -13.73
CA VAL A 247 4.01 -6.56 -15.10
C VAL A 247 2.82 -6.24 -15.98
N PHE A 248 1.72 -7.01 -15.86
CA PHE A 248 0.48 -6.72 -16.59
C PHE A 248 -0.06 -5.33 -16.26
N GLY A 249 -0.20 -4.99 -14.98
CA GLY A 249 -0.70 -3.67 -14.57
C GLY A 249 0.22 -2.54 -15.01
N LEU A 250 1.55 -2.70 -14.89
CA LEU A 250 2.54 -1.72 -15.36
C LEU A 250 2.47 -1.49 -16.87
N ILE A 251 2.33 -2.54 -17.67
CA ILE A 251 2.20 -2.41 -19.13
C ILE A 251 0.90 -1.70 -19.48
N LEU A 252 -0.19 -2.04 -18.81
CA LEU A 252 -1.50 -1.44 -19.04
C LEU A 252 -1.53 0.04 -18.67
N SER A 253 -0.91 0.40 -17.53
CA SER A 253 -0.79 1.79 -17.06
C SER A 253 0.15 2.61 -17.96
N ASN A 254 1.29 2.03 -18.34
CA ASN A 254 2.35 2.72 -19.08
C ASN A 254 2.40 2.31 -20.56
N ARG A 255 1.25 2.05 -21.19
CA ARG A 255 1.14 1.57 -22.56
C ARG A 255 1.90 2.42 -23.58
N HIS A 256 2.03 3.73 -23.35
CA HIS A 256 2.79 4.64 -24.21
C HIS A 256 4.30 4.34 -24.23
N ILE A 257 4.84 3.72 -23.16
CA ILE A 257 6.23 3.28 -23.09
C ILE A 257 6.39 1.91 -23.74
N PHE A 258 5.45 0.98 -23.47
CA PHE A 258 5.54 -0.42 -23.90
C PHE A 258 5.06 -0.67 -25.33
N PHE A 259 4.33 0.28 -25.96
CA PHE A 259 3.89 0.22 -27.33
C PHE A 259 4.43 1.40 -28.16
N PRO A 260 5.78 1.54 -28.33
CA PRO A 260 6.36 2.66 -29.06
C PRO A 260 6.19 2.54 -30.57
N GLY A 261 6.12 3.66 -31.26
CA GLY A 261 6.22 3.77 -32.72
C GLY A 261 5.18 2.94 -33.48
N LYS A 262 5.64 1.97 -34.29
CA LYS A 262 4.73 1.14 -35.12
C LYS A 262 3.78 0.25 -34.31
N MET A 263 4.17 -0.14 -33.09
CA MET A 263 3.33 -0.96 -32.21
C MET A 263 2.12 -0.18 -31.67
N SER A 264 2.18 1.15 -31.58
CA SER A 264 1.03 1.96 -31.18
C SER A 264 -0.15 1.84 -32.14
N ARG A 265 0.10 1.47 -33.43
CA ARG A 265 -0.96 1.21 -34.41
C ARG A 265 -1.82 -0.02 -34.08
N TRP A 266 -1.32 -0.92 -33.25
CA TRP A 266 -2.08 -2.10 -32.77
C TRP A 266 -3.02 -1.77 -31.64
N LEU A 267 -2.86 -0.59 -31.03
CA LEU A 267 -3.68 -0.09 -29.93
C LEU A 267 -4.73 0.89 -30.44
N ASN A 268 -5.99 0.61 -30.13
CA ASN A 268 -7.03 1.63 -30.24
C ASN A 268 -7.02 2.47 -28.94
N GLU A 269 -6.27 3.58 -28.95
CA GLU A 269 -6.04 4.38 -27.75
C GLU A 269 -7.33 4.86 -27.09
N LYS A 270 -8.33 5.26 -27.84
CA LYS A 270 -9.63 5.71 -27.31
C LYS A 270 -10.34 4.58 -26.56
N GLN A 271 -10.34 3.39 -27.12
CA GLN A 271 -10.95 2.21 -26.51
C GLN A 271 -10.14 1.74 -25.30
N MET A 272 -8.80 1.70 -25.40
CA MET A 272 -7.92 1.31 -24.30
C MET A 272 -7.96 2.27 -23.12
N SER A 273 -8.04 3.57 -23.36
CA SER A 273 -8.19 4.57 -22.30
C SER A 273 -9.50 4.36 -21.50
N THR A 274 -10.60 4.05 -22.19
CA THR A 274 -11.88 3.74 -21.54
C THR A 274 -11.79 2.43 -20.75
N ILE A 275 -11.19 1.38 -21.34
CA ILE A 275 -10.99 0.09 -20.65
C ILE A 275 -10.13 0.29 -19.40
N PHE A 276 -9.01 1.00 -19.52
CA PHE A 276 -8.10 1.26 -18.41
C PHE A 276 -8.81 2.00 -17.28
N LYS A 277 -9.51 3.10 -17.58
CA LYS A 277 -10.24 3.88 -16.57
C LYS A 277 -11.27 3.03 -15.82
N ASN A 278 -12.08 2.28 -16.54
CA ASN A 278 -13.11 1.44 -15.92
C ASN A 278 -12.49 0.27 -15.15
N PHE A 279 -11.42 -0.33 -15.67
CA PHE A 279 -10.73 -1.41 -15.00
C PHE A 279 -10.03 -0.94 -13.71
N LYS A 280 -9.36 0.22 -13.76
CA LYS A 280 -8.78 0.86 -12.57
C LYS A 280 -9.85 1.12 -11.51
N MET A 281 -11.01 1.64 -11.90
CA MET A 281 -12.13 1.90 -10.98
C MET A 281 -12.63 0.60 -10.34
N ILE A 282 -12.91 -0.46 -11.11
CA ILE A 282 -13.36 -1.74 -10.56
C ILE A 282 -12.30 -2.37 -9.66
N THR A 283 -11.03 -2.26 -10.03
CA THR A 283 -9.92 -2.75 -9.19
C THR A 283 -9.87 -2.03 -7.85
N LEU A 284 -9.99 -0.70 -7.83
CA LEU A 284 -10.03 0.10 -6.61
C LEU A 284 -11.20 -0.29 -5.70
N GLU A 285 -12.42 -0.41 -6.26
CA GLU A 285 -13.62 -0.80 -5.52
C GLU A 285 -13.49 -2.22 -4.94
N SER A 286 -13.02 -3.16 -5.76
CA SER A 286 -12.81 -4.54 -5.31
C SER A 286 -11.72 -4.65 -4.25
N SER A 287 -10.60 -3.95 -4.42
CA SER A 287 -9.52 -3.86 -3.44
C SER A 287 -10.00 -3.26 -2.12
N PHE A 288 -10.85 -2.22 -2.17
CA PHE A 288 -11.44 -1.62 -0.98
C PHE A 288 -12.25 -2.63 -0.18
N VAL A 289 -13.13 -3.39 -0.84
CA VAL A 289 -13.97 -4.42 -0.18
C VAL A 289 -13.10 -5.51 0.44
N VAL A 290 -12.16 -6.07 -0.32
CA VAL A 290 -11.29 -7.14 0.17
C VAL A 290 -10.43 -6.66 1.34
N ARG A 291 -9.84 -5.47 1.23
CA ARG A 291 -9.05 -4.83 2.28
C ARG A 291 -9.87 -4.59 3.56
N THR A 292 -11.13 -4.17 3.41
CA THR A 292 -12.06 -3.97 4.53
C THR A 292 -12.26 -5.26 5.31
N PHE A 293 -12.70 -6.32 4.65
CA PHE A 293 -12.91 -7.61 5.32
C PHE A 293 -11.62 -8.17 5.90
N PHE A 294 -10.51 -8.05 5.18
CA PHE A 294 -9.22 -8.52 5.66
C PHE A 294 -8.81 -7.85 6.98
N PHE A 295 -8.86 -6.52 7.06
CA PHE A 295 -8.45 -5.82 8.29
C PHE A 295 -9.40 -6.04 9.45
N VAL A 296 -10.70 -6.15 9.19
CA VAL A 296 -11.67 -6.47 10.24
C VAL A 296 -11.44 -7.90 10.77
N ILE A 297 -11.25 -8.87 9.88
CA ILE A 297 -10.98 -10.26 10.29
C ILE A 297 -9.60 -10.35 10.96
N PHE A 298 -8.59 -9.67 10.44
CA PHE A 298 -7.29 -9.60 11.09
C PHE A 298 -7.40 -9.03 12.51
N GLY A 299 -8.12 -7.90 12.69
CA GLY A 299 -8.40 -7.34 14.00
C GLY A 299 -9.13 -8.31 14.94
N PHE A 300 -10.09 -9.07 14.39
CA PHE A 300 -10.82 -10.09 15.14
C PHE A 300 -9.93 -11.28 15.55
N THR A 301 -8.97 -11.69 14.73
CA THR A 301 -8.06 -12.81 15.02
C THR A 301 -6.93 -12.47 16.00
N ILE A 302 -6.68 -11.18 16.25
CA ILE A 302 -5.60 -10.72 17.15
C ILE A 302 -5.75 -11.34 18.53
N VAL A 303 -4.64 -11.89 19.04
CA VAL A 303 -4.53 -12.39 20.42
C VAL A 303 -4.01 -11.24 21.29
N LEU A 304 -4.91 -10.60 22.05
CA LEU A 304 -4.55 -9.44 22.90
C LEU A 304 -3.51 -9.75 23.97
N THR A 305 -3.49 -11.00 24.44
CA THR A 305 -2.49 -11.44 25.44
C THR A 305 -1.06 -11.36 24.90
N SER A 306 -0.87 -11.43 23.57
CA SER A 306 0.45 -11.24 22.97
C SER A 306 1.00 -9.83 23.17
N LEU A 307 0.14 -8.84 23.39
CA LEU A 307 0.55 -7.46 23.69
C LEU A 307 1.00 -7.26 25.14
N LEU A 308 0.78 -8.25 26.01
CA LEU A 308 1.27 -8.23 27.39
C LEU A 308 2.72 -8.73 27.49
N ASP A 309 3.25 -9.35 26.42
CA ASP A 309 4.63 -9.85 26.39
C ASP A 309 5.62 -8.70 26.15
N LEU A 310 6.47 -8.45 27.15
CA LEU A 310 7.50 -7.41 27.09
C LEU A 310 8.47 -7.64 25.90
N LYS A 311 8.72 -8.88 25.49
CA LYS A 311 9.59 -9.17 24.34
C LYS A 311 9.00 -8.63 23.05
N VAL A 312 7.68 -8.71 22.90
CA VAL A 312 6.97 -8.17 21.72
C VAL A 312 7.17 -6.65 21.63
N TRP A 313 7.08 -5.94 22.75
CA TRP A 313 7.34 -4.50 22.79
C TRP A 313 8.79 -4.16 22.47
N LEU A 314 9.75 -4.85 23.08
CA LEU A 314 11.17 -4.60 22.86
C LEU A 314 11.55 -4.82 21.39
N VAL A 315 11.14 -5.94 20.80
CA VAL A 315 11.42 -6.25 19.39
C VAL A 315 10.73 -5.24 18.46
N SER A 316 9.48 -4.89 18.72
CA SER A 316 8.74 -3.93 17.91
C SER A 316 9.34 -2.52 17.95
N ILE A 317 9.74 -2.04 19.15
CA ILE A 317 10.41 -0.75 19.30
C ILE A 317 11.77 -0.74 18.59
N LEU A 318 12.53 -1.84 18.68
CA LEU A 318 13.80 -1.97 17.98
C LEU A 318 13.60 -1.93 16.45
N ILE A 319 12.61 -2.65 15.93
CA ILE A 319 12.27 -2.63 14.51
C ILE A 319 11.88 -1.21 14.06
N LEU A 320 11.00 -0.54 14.80
CA LEU A 320 10.61 0.84 14.49
C LEU A 320 11.79 1.80 14.54
N GLY A 321 12.68 1.65 15.53
CA GLY A 321 13.91 2.42 15.63
C GLY A 321 14.82 2.23 14.41
N ILE A 322 14.97 1.00 13.93
CA ILE A 322 15.75 0.68 12.72
C ILE A 322 15.11 1.34 11.50
N LEU A 323 13.80 1.16 11.32
CA LEU A 323 13.05 1.68 10.17
C LEU A 323 13.16 3.21 10.05
N TYR A 324 12.87 3.91 11.14
CA TYR A 324 12.93 5.37 11.17
C TYR A 324 14.37 5.89 11.20
N GLY A 325 15.30 5.16 11.83
CA GLY A 325 16.72 5.50 11.87
C GLY A 325 17.36 5.46 10.47
N ILE A 326 17.13 4.40 9.71
CA ILE A 326 17.64 4.26 8.33
C ILE A 326 17.00 5.35 7.46
N ARG A 327 15.68 5.55 7.59
CA ARG A 327 14.97 6.58 6.82
C ARG A 327 15.51 7.98 7.13
N PHE A 328 15.69 8.30 8.42
CA PHE A 328 16.29 9.56 8.84
C PHE A 328 17.70 9.75 8.27
N ALA A 329 18.55 8.72 8.38
CA ALA A 329 19.91 8.77 7.85
C ALA A 329 19.91 9.01 6.34
N TRP A 330 19.09 8.28 5.58
CA TRP A 330 18.99 8.43 4.13
C TRP A 330 18.48 9.82 3.73
N PHE A 331 17.41 10.30 4.34
CA PHE A 331 16.85 11.61 4.05
C PHE A 331 17.85 12.73 4.40
N ARG A 332 18.57 12.60 5.52
CA ARG A 332 19.58 13.58 5.94
C ARG A 332 20.79 13.61 5.02
N LEU A 333 21.23 12.45 4.52
CA LEU A 333 22.41 12.33 3.68
C LEU A 333 22.14 12.72 2.21
N VAL A 334 20.99 12.28 1.66
CA VAL A 334 20.67 12.37 0.23
C VAL A 334 19.74 13.52 -0.08
N ILE A 335 18.65 13.66 0.67
CA ILE A 335 17.59 14.63 0.39
C ILE A 335 17.95 16.01 0.93
N ARG A 336 18.54 16.07 2.11
CA ARG A 336 19.13 17.24 2.79
C ARG A 336 18.21 18.42 3.11
N LYS A 337 17.11 18.64 2.38
CA LYS A 337 16.20 19.77 2.56
C LYS A 337 14.79 19.28 2.87
N ASP A 338 14.11 19.98 3.77
CA ASP A 338 12.68 19.84 4.08
C ASP A 338 12.22 18.36 4.22
N ILE A 339 12.87 17.66 5.16
CA ILE A 339 12.67 16.23 5.41
C ILE A 339 11.40 15.92 6.24
N TYR A 340 10.74 16.96 6.75
CA TYR A 340 9.47 16.83 7.48
C TYR A 340 8.29 17.12 6.54
N PRO A 341 7.18 16.35 6.54
CA PRO A 341 6.85 15.20 7.40
C PRO A 341 7.37 13.85 6.89
N ASP A 342 8.05 13.81 5.74
CA ASP A 342 8.36 12.62 4.94
C ASP A 342 9.08 11.51 5.71
N ILE A 343 9.92 11.86 6.72
CA ILE A 343 10.61 10.88 7.56
C ILE A 343 9.63 9.99 8.30
N TRP A 344 8.55 10.56 8.84
CA TRP A 344 7.56 9.84 9.63
C TRP A 344 6.51 9.13 8.79
N MET A 345 6.50 9.41 7.48
CA MET A 345 5.55 8.83 6.55
C MET A 345 6.01 7.47 6.03
N ALA A 346 6.10 6.51 6.92
CA ALA A 346 6.52 5.15 6.60
C ALA A 346 5.63 4.10 7.30
N PRO A 347 4.30 4.12 7.08
CA PRO A 347 3.41 3.16 7.72
C PRO A 347 3.61 1.77 7.15
N ARG A 348 3.48 0.75 8.00
CA ARG A 348 3.38 -0.65 7.61
C ARG A 348 1.90 -1.03 7.57
N GLY A 349 1.56 -1.99 6.72
CA GLY A 349 0.14 -2.25 6.47
C GLY A 349 -0.15 -3.65 5.96
N LEU A 350 -1.08 -3.70 5.00
CA LEU A 350 -1.66 -4.93 4.51
C LEU A 350 -0.63 -5.87 3.90
N ILE A 351 0.31 -5.37 3.09
CA ILE A 351 1.33 -6.20 2.44
C ILE A 351 2.22 -6.87 3.49
N THR A 352 2.55 -6.18 4.59
CA THR A 352 3.29 -6.77 5.71
C THR A 352 2.62 -8.02 6.26
N ILE A 353 1.29 -7.95 6.46
CA ILE A 353 0.51 -9.06 6.99
C ILE A 353 0.36 -10.16 5.94
N LEU A 354 0.04 -9.79 4.71
CA LEU A 354 -0.20 -10.75 3.63
C LEU A 354 1.03 -11.58 3.29
N LEU A 355 2.21 -10.93 3.21
CA LEU A 355 3.45 -11.64 2.96
C LEU A 355 3.84 -12.54 4.14
N TYR A 356 3.58 -12.10 5.37
CA TYR A 356 3.76 -12.96 6.53
C TYR A 356 2.93 -14.25 6.43
N TYR A 357 1.64 -14.16 6.08
CA TYR A 357 0.79 -15.35 5.88
C TYR A 357 1.13 -16.14 4.61
N SER A 358 1.91 -15.56 3.70
CA SER A 358 2.41 -16.23 2.48
C SER A 358 3.70 -17.00 2.70
N ILE A 359 4.29 -16.94 3.91
CA ILE A 359 5.47 -17.74 4.26
C ILE A 359 5.06 -19.22 4.24
N PRO A 360 5.70 -20.09 3.42
CA PRO A 360 5.41 -21.50 3.39
C PRO A 360 5.63 -22.16 4.76
N GLU A 361 4.77 -23.11 5.16
CA GLU A 361 4.87 -23.79 6.46
C GLU A 361 6.25 -24.43 6.70
N LYS A 362 6.88 -24.96 5.64
CA LYS A 362 8.23 -25.54 5.69
C LYS A 362 9.32 -24.54 6.08
N LEU A 363 9.08 -23.24 5.86
CA LEU A 363 10.01 -22.13 6.14
C LEU A 363 9.56 -21.31 7.35
N ALA A 364 8.42 -21.66 7.93
CA ALA A 364 7.88 -20.95 9.08
C ALA A 364 8.76 -21.18 10.31
N ALA A 365 9.14 -20.08 10.98
CA ALA A 365 9.89 -20.12 12.22
C ALA A 365 8.95 -20.33 13.41
N GLU A 366 9.25 -21.30 14.24
CA GLU A 366 8.58 -21.47 15.53
C GLU A 366 8.89 -20.26 16.43
N GLY A 367 7.88 -19.74 17.12
CA GLY A 367 8.06 -18.69 18.13
C GLY A 367 7.92 -17.25 17.64
N PHE A 368 7.61 -17.00 16.36
CA PHE A 368 7.29 -15.64 15.94
C PHE A 368 5.94 -15.17 16.51
N ASN A 369 5.98 -14.16 17.34
CA ASN A 369 4.78 -13.60 17.95
C ASN A 369 4.11 -12.58 17.01
N ARG A 370 2.88 -12.88 16.56
CA ARG A 370 2.09 -12.00 15.67
C ARG A 370 1.80 -10.60 16.26
N GLY A 371 1.94 -10.44 17.58
CA GLY A 371 1.84 -9.15 18.25
C GLY A 371 2.87 -8.13 17.74
N ILE A 372 4.03 -8.59 17.25
CA ILE A 372 5.06 -7.73 16.64
C ILE A 372 4.52 -7.04 15.38
N LEU A 373 3.85 -7.80 14.49
CA LEU A 373 3.23 -7.23 13.28
C LEU A 373 2.22 -6.14 13.65
N LEU A 374 1.35 -6.47 14.61
CA LEU A 374 0.32 -5.53 15.07
C LEU A 374 0.93 -4.23 15.61
N LEU A 375 1.89 -4.34 16.54
CA LEU A 375 2.51 -3.17 17.16
C LEU A 375 3.26 -2.32 16.13
N VAL A 376 4.01 -2.94 15.22
CA VAL A 376 4.74 -2.21 14.17
C VAL A 376 3.77 -1.50 13.24
N ILE A 377 2.68 -2.14 12.82
CA ILE A 377 1.66 -1.54 11.95
C ILE A 377 0.96 -0.38 12.66
N LEU A 378 0.48 -0.59 13.88
CA LEU A 378 -0.23 0.45 14.65
C LEU A 378 0.68 1.64 14.93
N ALA A 379 1.87 1.40 15.48
CA ALA A 379 2.79 2.47 15.87
C ALA A 379 3.29 3.27 14.66
N SER A 380 3.62 2.62 13.55
CA SER A 380 4.05 3.33 12.32
C SER A 380 2.91 4.14 11.70
N SER A 381 1.69 3.62 11.73
CA SER A 381 0.51 4.35 11.23
C SER A 381 0.13 5.53 12.12
N ILE A 382 0.26 5.39 13.46
CA ILE A 382 0.05 6.50 14.41
C ILE A 382 1.13 7.57 14.23
N ALA A 383 2.40 7.18 14.07
CA ALA A 383 3.50 8.12 13.84
C ALA A 383 3.25 8.96 12.58
N MET A 384 2.81 8.31 11.49
CA MET A 384 2.42 9.01 10.27
C MET A 384 1.25 9.97 10.50
N ALA A 385 0.17 9.52 11.15
CA ALA A 385 -1.01 10.34 11.42
C ALA A 385 -0.66 11.59 12.23
N VAL A 386 0.11 11.43 13.32
CA VAL A 386 0.57 12.56 14.15
C VAL A 386 1.41 13.54 13.33
N SER A 387 2.29 13.03 12.47
CA SER A 387 3.13 13.88 11.63
C SER A 387 2.31 14.68 10.62
N LEU A 388 1.32 14.06 9.96
CA LEU A 388 0.42 14.74 9.01
C LEU A 388 -0.46 15.80 9.69
N ILE A 389 -1.01 15.51 10.89
CA ILE A 389 -1.81 16.47 11.65
C ILE A 389 -0.97 17.70 12.03
N LYS A 390 0.27 17.49 12.49
CA LYS A 390 1.19 18.60 12.82
C LYS A 390 1.56 19.40 11.58
N TYR A 391 1.83 18.74 10.44
CA TYR A 391 2.14 19.40 9.19
C TYR A 391 0.99 20.30 8.70
N LYS A 392 -0.25 19.79 8.77
CA LYS A 392 -1.44 20.54 8.38
C LYS A 392 -1.66 21.79 9.26
N ARG A 393 -1.44 21.67 10.58
CA ARG A 393 -1.56 22.80 11.51
C ARG A 393 -0.51 23.88 11.26
N GLY A 394 0.76 23.50 11.05
CA GLY A 394 1.83 24.46 10.73
C GLY A 394 1.58 25.23 9.43
N GLY A 395 1.07 24.59 8.38
CA GLY A 395 0.68 25.27 7.15
C GLY A 395 -0.50 26.23 7.30
N THR A 396 -1.41 25.96 8.24
CA THR A 396 -2.53 26.87 8.53
C THR A 396 -2.09 28.11 9.31
N GLU A 397 -1.12 27.95 10.21
CA GLU A 397 -0.53 29.06 10.97
C GLU A 397 0.31 29.98 10.06
N GLU A 398 1.04 29.41 9.09
CA GLU A 398 1.83 30.18 8.11
C GLU A 398 0.95 31.05 7.22
N LEU A 399 -0.21 30.54 6.78
CA LEU A 399 -1.21 31.28 5.98
C LEU A 399 -1.94 32.36 6.81
N ALA A 400 -2.15 32.13 8.11
CA ALA A 400 -2.79 33.11 8.99
C ALA A 400 -1.85 34.29 9.36
N VAL A 401 -0.55 34.09 9.26
CA VAL A 401 0.47 35.15 9.48
C VAL A 401 0.69 35.99 8.22
N GLU A 402 0.39 35.45 7.02
CA GLU A 402 0.49 36.16 5.74
C GLU A 402 -0.74 37.01 5.38
N GLU A 403 -1.86 36.92 6.10
CA GLU A 403 -2.95 37.87 5.92
C GLU A 403 -2.51 39.25 6.45
N PRO A 404 -2.38 40.29 5.58
CA PRO A 404 -2.06 41.61 6.05
C PRO A 404 -3.15 42.09 6.99
N GLY A 405 -2.75 42.49 8.19
CA GLY A 405 -3.65 43.08 9.17
C GLY A 405 -4.50 44.19 8.53
N PRO A 406 -5.72 44.48 9.11
CA PRO A 406 -6.62 45.40 8.51
C PRO A 406 -5.91 46.73 8.22
N SER A 407 -5.88 47.11 6.95
CA SER A 407 -5.32 48.38 6.49
C SER A 407 -5.92 49.49 7.34
N GLU A 408 -5.04 50.23 8.03
CA GLU A 408 -5.40 51.48 8.70
C GLU A 408 -6.23 52.33 7.74
N THR A 409 -7.47 52.61 8.14
CA THR A 409 -8.35 53.52 7.46
C THR A 409 -7.69 54.89 7.46
N VAL A 410 -7.24 55.35 6.28
CA VAL A 410 -6.83 56.74 6.06
C VAL A 410 -8.01 57.62 6.37
N PRO A 411 -7.89 58.65 7.23
CA PRO A 411 -9.00 59.58 7.49
C PRO A 411 -9.30 60.35 6.22
N ALA A 412 -10.58 60.42 5.85
CA ALA A 412 -11.05 61.23 4.76
C ALA A 412 -10.80 62.70 5.07
N ASP A 413 -9.92 63.34 4.29
CA ASP A 413 -9.68 64.78 4.29
C ASP A 413 -10.89 65.48 3.67
N SER A 414 -11.55 66.30 4.49
CA SER A 414 -12.66 67.16 4.11
C SER A 414 -12.12 68.43 3.45
N GLY A 415 -12.12 68.48 2.13
CA GLY A 415 -11.83 69.72 1.37
C GLY A 415 -13.09 70.31 0.78
N PRO A 416 -13.16 71.64 0.56
CA PRO A 416 -14.41 72.41 0.60
C PRO A 416 -15.16 72.47 -0.74
N SER A 417 -16.46 72.67 -0.55
CA SER A 417 -17.44 73.01 -1.58
C SER A 417 -17.10 74.32 -2.36
N GLU A 418 -17.06 74.32 -3.66
CA GLU A 418 -17.31 75.51 -4.48
C GLU A 418 -18.45 75.27 -5.48
N THR A 419 -19.36 76.22 -5.34
CA THR A 419 -20.61 76.46 -6.12
C THR A 419 -20.32 77.12 -7.42
N GLY A 420 -21.20 76.82 -8.42
CA GLY A 420 -21.62 77.76 -9.41
C GLY A 420 -21.38 77.43 -10.88
N PRO A 421 -22.06 78.02 -11.83
CA PRO A 421 -23.44 77.69 -12.21
C PRO A 421 -23.57 77.26 -13.70
N ALA A 422 -24.80 76.95 -14.07
CA ALA A 422 -25.28 76.57 -15.38
C ALA A 422 -24.83 77.48 -16.56
N GLU A 423 -24.72 76.86 -17.74
CA GLU A 423 -25.47 77.37 -18.95
C GLU A 423 -25.29 76.46 -20.17
N THR A 424 -26.40 76.02 -20.68
CA THR A 424 -26.88 75.95 -22.06
C THR A 424 -25.95 75.59 -23.23
N GLY A 425 -26.42 74.62 -24.01
CA GLY A 425 -26.01 74.32 -25.34
C GLY A 425 -26.47 72.92 -25.78
#